data_ef3006ca3a3e6d8be7c0c1d0ed49adfb
#
_entry.id   ef3006ca3a3e6d8be7c0c1d0ed49adfb
#
_cell.length_a   1.000
_cell.length_b   1.000
_cell.length_c   1.000
_cell.angle_alpha   90.00
_cell.angle_beta   90.00
_cell.angle_gamma   90.00
#
_symmetry.space_group_name_H-M   'P 1'
#
loop_
_entity.id
_entity.type
_entity.pdbx_description
1 polymer ?
#
loop_
_entity_poly.entity_id
_entity_poly.type
_entity_poly.pdbx_seq_one_letter_code
_entity_poly.pdbx_strand_id
1 'polypeptide(L)'
;MSEPSQAQGTPLVTPRSRRKVIAIGIAFVVILVAVGATAVYYLTLPKPFGGSIKVGFTISLTGQYNIEGTNSRRGIETVANWINSHGGLTIQGKVYNVSLDYYDDQSLPGNVPNLYTRIIQQDNATFLLAPYSSPLTTAAAPAADQYDRVMISHGGSSDLIWTQTSRRNLVAVLSPASLYLKGAVDWLKANHPTDKIAALYAQDSFSTFATQSALGYAQSLGFSVVYNASYPTNAQDLSTQLTAAKNAGADDLIGGGHYTDGLLIMNQLKTTWNTPPPKFISLLVAVTEPAFQTQLGGTANNVTGPSQWETVVTYSPTLAQAAGLPWYGPSPSEFTQLYGTLNGGATPAYHAAEAGAALLVLAIAIEQANSFNTTAVRAKLGSMHVMNFFGEYQIDSRGLQIAHSMVLVQWQAGLKKVVLPPSVADGSCQYPYSGT
;
A
#
# COMPACT_ATOMS: atom_id res chain seq x y z
N MET A 1 15.76 102.44 29.05
CA MET A 1 16.56 101.31 29.60
C MET A 1 15.80 100.05 29.36
N SER A 2 16.17 99.25 28.36
CA SER A 2 15.64 97.97 28.11
C SER A 2 16.73 97.16 27.40
N GLU A 3 17.19 96.11 28.08
CA GLU A 3 18.21 95.16 27.61
C GLU A 3 17.71 94.30 26.46
N PRO A 4 18.58 93.86 25.55
CA PRO A 4 18.18 92.96 24.46
C PRO A 4 18.32 91.46 24.87
N SER A 5 17.30 90.68 24.52
CA SER A 5 17.18 89.26 24.65
C SER A 5 18.24 88.49 23.82
N GLN A 6 18.96 87.56 24.44
CA GLN A 6 19.91 86.69 23.79
C GLN A 6 19.14 85.51 23.08
N ALA A 7 19.36 85.38 21.79
CA ALA A 7 18.92 84.18 21.01
C ALA A 7 19.84 83.00 21.30
N GLN A 8 19.26 81.86 21.79
CA GLN A 8 19.93 80.56 21.92
C GLN A 8 20.16 79.98 20.57
N GLY A 9 21.41 79.76 20.19
CA GLY A 9 21.81 79.10 18.98
C GLY A 9 21.64 77.56 19.09
N THR A 10 20.98 77.00 18.12
CA THR A 10 20.85 75.55 17.93
C THR A 10 22.20 74.87 17.66
N PRO A 11 22.59 73.79 18.31
CA PRO A 11 23.89 73.18 18.09
C PRO A 11 23.95 72.51 16.68
N LEU A 12 24.90 72.96 15.88
CA LEU A 12 25.25 72.40 14.58
C LEU A 12 25.82 70.97 14.78
N VAL A 13 25.07 69.96 14.37
CA VAL A 13 25.53 68.57 14.32
C VAL A 13 26.68 68.51 13.33
N THR A 14 27.87 68.22 13.79
CA THR A 14 29.08 68.15 12.98
C THR A 14 29.05 66.98 11.95
N PRO A 15 29.56 67.17 10.72
CA PRO A 15 29.55 66.19 9.66
C PRO A 15 30.26 64.84 9.97
N ARG A 16 31.05 64.82 11.03
CA ARG A 16 31.78 63.60 11.50
C ARG A 16 30.89 62.48 12.09
N SER A 17 29.71 62.82 12.63
CA SER A 17 28.82 61.84 13.24
C SER A 17 28.03 61.06 12.17
N ARG A 18 27.60 61.70 11.08
CA ARG A 18 26.89 61.06 9.97
C ARG A 18 27.74 60.02 9.25
N ARG A 19 29.05 60.28 9.03
CA ARG A 19 29.96 59.33 8.41
C ARG A 19 30.17 58.08 9.26
N LYS A 20 30.23 58.16 10.57
CA LYS A 20 30.35 57.03 11.49
C LYS A 20 29.07 56.17 11.50
N VAL A 21 27.88 56.77 11.48
CA VAL A 21 26.61 56.04 11.44
C VAL A 21 26.43 55.31 10.10
N ILE A 22 26.79 55.96 8.98
CA ILE A 22 26.75 55.32 7.65
C ILE A 22 27.78 54.16 7.58
N ALA A 23 28.97 54.32 8.10
CA ALA A 23 29.98 53.25 8.11
C ALA A 23 29.55 52.03 8.96
N ILE A 24 28.89 52.26 10.11
CA ILE A 24 28.33 51.20 10.96
C ILE A 24 27.17 50.50 10.24
N GLY A 25 26.28 51.25 9.56
CA GLY A 25 25.19 50.66 8.76
C GLY A 25 25.69 49.80 7.62
N ILE A 26 26.71 50.25 6.87
CA ILE A 26 27.33 49.47 5.80
C ILE A 26 28.00 48.20 6.36
N ALA A 27 28.73 48.27 7.47
CA ALA A 27 29.35 47.15 8.12
C ALA A 27 28.32 46.11 8.55
N PHE A 28 27.16 46.52 9.08
CA PHE A 28 26.07 45.64 9.48
C PHE A 28 25.44 44.91 8.28
N VAL A 29 25.22 45.62 7.16
CA VAL A 29 24.70 45.03 5.91
C VAL A 29 25.70 44.02 5.34
N VAL A 30 27.01 44.34 5.32
CA VAL A 30 28.06 43.43 4.84
C VAL A 30 28.12 42.15 5.70
N ILE A 31 27.99 42.27 7.02
CA ILE A 31 27.94 41.11 7.92
C ILE A 31 26.68 40.27 7.65
N LEU A 32 25.50 40.86 7.48
CA LEU A 32 24.28 40.14 7.16
C LEU A 32 24.37 39.41 5.82
N VAL A 33 24.93 40.06 4.79
CA VAL A 33 25.18 39.46 3.49
C VAL A 33 26.20 38.31 3.60
N ALA A 34 27.28 38.48 4.33
CA ALA A 34 28.29 37.47 4.56
C ALA A 34 27.72 36.28 5.33
N VAL A 35 26.93 36.52 6.38
CA VAL A 35 26.23 35.45 7.14
C VAL A 35 25.22 34.74 6.25
N GLY A 36 24.44 35.48 5.45
CA GLY A 36 23.50 34.90 4.47
C GLY A 36 24.20 34.07 3.42
N ALA A 37 25.28 34.59 2.82
CA ALA A 37 26.07 33.86 1.82
C ALA A 37 26.74 32.62 2.42
N THR A 38 27.24 32.68 3.65
CA THR A 38 27.81 31.52 4.35
C THR A 38 26.74 30.49 4.67
N ALA A 39 25.57 30.89 5.13
CA ALA A 39 24.44 29.99 5.38
C ALA A 39 23.99 29.30 4.09
N VAL A 40 23.85 30.03 2.98
CA VAL A 40 23.52 29.47 1.66
C VAL A 40 24.60 28.46 1.22
N TYR A 41 25.87 28.84 1.37
CA TYR A 41 26.99 27.96 1.04
C TYR A 41 26.93 26.62 1.82
N TYR A 42 26.74 26.66 3.14
CA TYR A 42 26.61 25.44 3.95
C TYR A 42 25.35 24.62 3.62
N LEU A 43 24.26 25.28 3.23
CA LEU A 43 23.03 24.60 2.82
C LEU A 43 23.14 23.93 1.44
N THR A 44 24.07 24.39 0.58
CA THR A 44 24.29 23.83 -0.76
C THR A 44 25.40 22.77 -0.81
N LEU A 45 26.16 22.60 0.29
CA LEU A 45 27.16 21.52 0.34
C LEU A 45 26.50 20.16 0.25
N PRO A 46 27.04 19.21 -0.52
CA PRO A 46 26.57 17.84 -0.52
C PRO A 46 26.58 17.28 0.90
N LYS A 47 25.42 16.71 1.32
CA LYS A 47 25.35 16.06 2.64
C LYS A 47 26.28 14.86 2.67
N PRO A 48 27.00 14.61 3.77
CA PRO A 48 27.91 13.46 3.88
C PRO A 48 27.12 12.15 3.79
N PHE A 49 27.69 11.15 3.11
CA PHE A 49 27.12 9.82 3.05
C PHE A 49 27.24 9.13 4.41
N GLY A 50 26.11 8.63 4.92
CA GLY A 50 25.99 7.99 6.24
C GLY A 50 26.05 6.46 6.18
N GLY A 51 25.94 5.86 4.98
CA GLY A 51 25.88 4.42 4.78
C GLY A 51 24.55 3.93 4.21
N SER A 52 24.14 2.72 4.57
CA SER A 52 22.86 2.12 4.11
C SER A 52 21.98 1.73 5.29
N ILE A 53 20.66 1.93 5.11
CA ILE A 53 19.63 1.44 6.00
C ILE A 53 19.19 0.08 5.49
N LYS A 54 19.40 -0.97 6.28
CA LYS A 54 19.00 -2.30 5.91
C LYS A 54 17.54 -2.54 6.27
N VAL A 55 16.73 -2.87 5.28
CA VAL A 55 15.33 -3.28 5.41
C VAL A 55 15.24 -4.77 5.12
N GLY A 56 14.80 -5.55 6.11
CA GLY A 56 14.72 -6.99 6.02
C GLY A 56 13.31 -7.51 5.91
N PHE A 57 13.11 -8.61 5.16
CA PHE A 57 11.81 -9.25 5.02
C PHE A 57 11.93 -10.70 4.57
N THR A 58 10.85 -11.47 4.73
CA THR A 58 10.67 -12.72 3.99
C THR A 58 9.67 -12.53 2.88
N ILE A 59 9.75 -13.35 1.85
CA ILE A 59 8.86 -13.26 0.70
C ILE A 59 8.70 -14.63 0.04
N SER A 60 7.49 -14.97 -0.38
CA SER A 60 7.22 -16.25 -1.03
C SER A 60 7.70 -16.22 -2.49
N LEU A 61 8.91 -16.70 -2.75
CA LEU A 61 9.44 -16.90 -4.11
C LEU A 61 9.09 -18.27 -4.66
N THR A 62 8.76 -19.21 -3.77
CA THR A 62 8.27 -20.54 -4.08
C THR A 62 6.99 -20.86 -3.28
N GLY A 63 6.30 -21.95 -3.63
CA GLY A 63 5.05 -22.34 -2.99
C GLY A 63 3.82 -21.65 -3.59
N GLN A 64 2.70 -21.72 -2.86
CA GLN A 64 1.39 -21.31 -3.37
C GLN A 64 1.24 -19.79 -3.62
N TYR A 65 2.04 -18.96 -2.95
CA TYR A 65 2.00 -17.50 -3.05
C TYR A 65 3.13 -16.92 -3.93
N ASN A 66 3.77 -17.75 -4.77
CA ASN A 66 4.96 -17.32 -5.52
C ASN A 66 4.68 -16.20 -6.54
N ILE A 67 3.48 -16.12 -7.08
CA ILE A 67 3.09 -15.07 -8.03
C ILE A 67 3.03 -13.71 -7.31
N GLU A 68 2.24 -13.64 -6.25
CA GLU A 68 2.05 -12.44 -5.44
C GLU A 68 3.36 -12.04 -4.75
N GLY A 69 4.09 -13.02 -4.21
CA GLY A 69 5.39 -12.79 -3.57
C GLY A 69 6.43 -12.24 -4.54
N THR A 70 6.51 -12.79 -5.76
CA THR A 70 7.42 -12.26 -6.79
C THR A 70 7.07 -10.83 -7.18
N ASN A 71 5.77 -10.52 -7.33
CA ASN A 71 5.31 -9.17 -7.63
C ASN A 71 5.64 -8.21 -6.48
N SER A 72 5.39 -8.61 -5.24
CA SER A 72 5.74 -7.83 -4.05
C SER A 72 7.23 -7.51 -3.97
N ARG A 73 8.11 -8.51 -4.15
CA ARG A 73 9.56 -8.30 -4.18
C ARG A 73 9.96 -7.26 -5.22
N ARG A 74 9.47 -7.41 -6.45
CA ARG A 74 9.76 -6.47 -7.56
C ARG A 74 9.30 -5.05 -7.24
N GLY A 75 8.15 -4.90 -6.58
CA GLY A 75 7.66 -3.60 -6.13
C GLY A 75 8.55 -2.95 -5.09
N ILE A 76 9.00 -3.72 -4.08
CA ILE A 76 9.96 -3.25 -3.05
C ILE A 76 11.27 -2.82 -3.71
N GLU A 77 11.83 -3.64 -4.61
CA GLU A 77 13.06 -3.34 -5.34
C GLU A 77 12.94 -2.08 -6.21
N THR A 78 11.77 -1.88 -6.84
CA THR A 78 11.48 -0.68 -7.65
C THR A 78 11.52 0.58 -6.80
N VAL A 79 10.87 0.59 -5.64
CA VAL A 79 10.85 1.76 -4.75
C VAL A 79 12.21 1.98 -4.08
N ALA A 80 12.94 0.93 -3.70
CA ALA A 80 14.30 1.05 -3.20
C ALA A 80 15.23 1.71 -4.25
N ASN A 81 15.11 1.30 -5.51
CA ASN A 81 15.84 1.91 -6.63
C ASN A 81 15.46 3.39 -6.78
N TRP A 82 14.15 3.71 -6.75
CA TRP A 82 13.69 5.08 -6.84
C TRP A 82 14.26 5.96 -5.71
N ILE A 83 14.17 5.51 -4.45
CA ILE A 83 14.73 6.25 -3.29
C ILE A 83 16.22 6.50 -3.49
N ASN A 84 16.99 5.47 -3.82
CA ASN A 84 18.44 5.56 -3.94
C ASN A 84 18.87 6.47 -5.11
N SER A 85 18.14 6.43 -6.23
CA SER A 85 18.43 7.28 -7.40
C SER A 85 17.99 8.74 -7.22
N HIS A 86 17.10 9.02 -6.25
CA HIS A 86 16.65 10.37 -5.91
C HIS A 86 17.36 10.97 -4.68
N GLY A 87 18.55 10.49 -4.38
CA GLY A 87 19.41 11.07 -3.35
C GLY A 87 19.30 10.40 -1.97
N GLY A 88 18.65 9.24 -1.89
CA GLY A 88 18.52 8.49 -0.63
C GLY A 88 17.66 9.18 0.43
N LEU A 89 17.79 8.74 1.68
CA LEU A 89 17.07 9.28 2.84
C LEU A 89 17.99 10.19 3.65
N THR A 90 17.51 11.36 4.02
CA THR A 90 18.28 12.30 4.85
C THR A 90 17.91 12.14 6.31
N ILE A 91 18.85 11.69 7.14
CA ILE A 91 18.67 11.50 8.58
C ILE A 91 19.83 12.16 9.31
N GLN A 92 19.56 13.05 10.26
CA GLN A 92 20.56 13.78 11.08
C GLN A 92 21.65 14.43 10.22
N GLY A 93 21.25 15.01 9.07
CA GLY A 93 22.15 15.72 8.16
C GLY A 93 23.04 14.84 7.29
N LYS A 94 22.86 13.52 7.30
CA LYS A 94 23.55 12.56 6.45
C LYS A 94 22.58 11.87 5.48
N VAL A 95 23.09 11.46 4.32
CA VAL A 95 22.33 10.71 3.32
C VAL A 95 22.58 9.22 3.49
N TYR A 96 21.51 8.43 3.41
CA TYR A 96 21.54 6.98 3.51
C TYR A 96 20.83 6.35 2.32
N ASN A 97 21.43 5.31 1.75
CA ASN A 97 20.75 4.44 0.79
C ASN A 97 19.92 3.39 1.51
N VAL A 98 18.88 2.89 0.85
CA VAL A 98 18.13 1.71 1.29
C VAL A 98 18.83 0.47 0.71
N SER A 99 19.11 -0.50 1.56
CA SER A 99 19.56 -1.85 1.16
C SER A 99 18.52 -2.88 1.60
N LEU A 100 18.26 -3.87 0.75
CA LEU A 100 17.27 -4.91 0.98
C LEU A 100 17.95 -6.23 1.32
N ASP A 101 17.37 -6.96 2.27
CA ASP A 101 17.82 -8.29 2.67
C ASP A 101 16.61 -9.20 2.86
N TYR A 102 16.53 -10.33 2.13
CA TYR A 102 15.34 -11.14 2.16
C TYR A 102 15.61 -12.63 1.93
N TYR A 103 14.69 -13.46 2.40
CA TYR A 103 14.69 -14.90 2.25
C TYR A 103 13.36 -15.42 1.72
N ASP A 104 13.42 -16.52 0.96
CA ASP A 104 12.23 -17.26 0.54
C ASP A 104 11.62 -17.98 1.76
N ASP A 105 10.38 -17.64 2.09
CA ASP A 105 9.62 -18.32 3.13
C ASP A 105 8.90 -19.58 2.64
N GLN A 106 8.95 -19.83 1.33
CA GLN A 106 8.34 -20.98 0.66
C GLN A 106 6.82 -21.06 0.84
N SER A 107 6.18 -19.91 1.11
CA SER A 107 4.74 -19.81 1.45
C SER A 107 4.37 -20.60 2.72
N LEU A 108 5.32 -20.86 3.61
CA LEU A 108 5.13 -21.66 4.82
C LEU A 108 5.22 -20.78 6.09
N PRO A 109 4.11 -20.57 6.81
CA PRO A 109 4.13 -19.78 8.05
C PRO A 109 5.13 -20.30 9.11
N GLY A 110 5.40 -21.61 9.11
CA GLY A 110 6.36 -22.22 10.03
C GLY A 110 7.82 -21.81 9.80
N ASN A 111 8.19 -21.38 8.59
CA ASN A 111 9.55 -20.90 8.28
C ASN A 111 9.80 -19.47 8.76
N VAL A 112 8.75 -18.65 8.79
CA VAL A 112 8.82 -17.19 8.96
C VAL A 112 9.50 -16.75 10.26
N PRO A 113 9.19 -17.28 11.46
CA PRO A 113 9.82 -16.82 12.71
C PRO A 113 11.34 -16.97 12.73
N ASN A 114 11.84 -18.10 12.22
CA ASN A 114 13.28 -18.38 12.18
C ASN A 114 14.00 -17.45 11.18
N LEU A 115 13.38 -17.20 10.04
CA LEU A 115 13.92 -16.30 9.03
C LEU A 115 13.99 -14.84 9.54
N TYR A 116 12.94 -14.34 10.24
CA TYR A 116 13.01 -13.01 10.86
C TYR A 116 14.05 -12.93 11.99
N THR A 117 14.21 -13.98 12.78
CA THR A 117 15.29 -14.04 13.78
C THR A 117 16.65 -13.89 13.11
N ARG A 118 16.88 -14.59 12.00
CA ARG A 118 18.11 -14.48 11.19
C ARG A 118 18.32 -13.08 10.63
N ILE A 119 17.30 -12.52 9.94
CA ILE A 119 17.30 -11.18 9.37
C ILE A 119 17.70 -10.11 10.40
N ILE A 120 17.16 -10.23 11.62
CA ILE A 120 17.39 -9.25 12.67
C ILE A 120 18.75 -9.45 13.35
N GLN A 121 19.08 -10.68 13.75
CA GLN A 121 20.25 -10.95 14.59
C GLN A 121 21.54 -11.19 13.81
N GLN A 122 21.46 -11.82 12.63
CA GLN A 122 22.65 -12.15 11.83
C GLN A 122 22.89 -11.10 10.75
N ASP A 123 21.84 -10.71 10.05
CA ASP A 123 21.96 -9.78 8.93
C ASP A 123 21.82 -8.31 9.37
N ASN A 124 21.48 -8.05 10.64
CA ASN A 124 21.37 -6.73 11.26
C ASN A 124 20.38 -5.79 10.56
N ALA A 125 19.21 -6.28 10.15
CA ALA A 125 18.18 -5.43 9.60
C ALA A 125 17.68 -4.41 10.64
N THR A 126 17.62 -3.15 10.24
CA THR A 126 17.19 -2.04 11.11
C THR A 126 15.67 -1.95 11.16
N PHE A 127 15.02 -2.12 10.01
CA PHE A 127 13.58 -2.08 9.82
C PHE A 127 13.11 -3.29 9.05
N LEU A 128 11.81 -3.58 9.13
CA LEU A 128 11.23 -4.79 8.54
C LEU A 128 10.03 -4.44 7.65
N LEU A 129 9.85 -5.24 6.58
CA LEU A 129 8.56 -5.38 5.92
C LEU A 129 7.98 -6.74 6.27
N ALA A 130 6.66 -6.85 6.42
CA ALA A 130 6.01 -8.14 6.62
C ALA A 130 5.95 -8.92 5.31
N PRO A 131 5.82 -10.26 5.35
CA PRO A 131 5.64 -11.06 4.14
C PRO A 131 4.24 -10.92 3.55
N TYR A 132 4.04 -11.31 2.32
CA TYR A 132 2.75 -11.70 1.79
C TYR A 132 2.41 -13.07 2.40
N SER A 133 1.35 -13.26 2.97
CA SER A 133 -0.02 -13.05 3.11
C SER A 133 -0.43 -12.82 4.59
N SER A 134 -1.74 -12.87 4.94
CA SER A 134 -2.18 -12.75 6.34
C SER A 134 -1.65 -13.86 7.26
N PRO A 135 -1.65 -15.16 6.88
CA PRO A 135 -1.03 -16.21 7.69
C PRO A 135 0.46 -15.97 7.95
N LEU A 136 1.22 -15.57 6.91
CA LEU A 136 2.65 -15.31 7.04
C LEU A 136 2.93 -14.04 7.85
N THR A 137 2.17 -12.96 7.63
CA THR A 137 2.26 -11.73 8.44
C THR A 137 1.95 -12.01 9.92
N THR A 138 0.95 -12.85 10.21
CA THR A 138 0.64 -13.27 11.59
C THR A 138 1.82 -13.99 12.24
N ALA A 139 2.53 -14.83 11.48
CA ALA A 139 3.72 -15.53 11.95
C ALA A 139 4.94 -14.60 12.12
N ALA A 140 5.07 -13.54 11.30
CA ALA A 140 6.15 -12.55 11.35
C ALA A 140 5.99 -11.53 12.49
N ALA A 141 4.77 -11.11 12.76
CA ALA A 141 4.47 -9.99 13.65
C ALA A 141 5.07 -10.09 15.06
N PRO A 142 5.13 -11.28 15.74
CA PRO A 142 5.79 -11.41 17.03
C PRO A 142 7.27 -11.00 17.02
N ALA A 143 8.00 -11.23 15.92
CA ALA A 143 9.41 -10.85 15.84
C ALA A 143 9.60 -9.32 15.87
N ALA A 144 8.70 -8.55 15.24
CA ALA A 144 8.74 -7.10 15.30
C ALA A 144 8.65 -6.57 16.73
N ASP A 145 7.74 -7.12 17.53
CA ASP A 145 7.54 -6.72 18.93
C ASP A 145 8.66 -7.24 19.84
N GLN A 146 9.12 -8.48 19.64
CA GLN A 146 10.17 -9.12 20.44
C GLN A 146 11.51 -8.41 20.30
N TYR A 147 11.89 -8.05 19.08
CA TYR A 147 13.18 -7.43 18.77
C TYR A 147 13.11 -5.90 18.69
N ASP A 148 11.98 -5.32 19.03
CA ASP A 148 11.72 -3.87 18.97
C ASP A 148 12.10 -3.29 17.60
N ARG A 149 11.48 -3.80 16.53
CA ARG A 149 11.66 -3.35 15.16
C ARG A 149 10.33 -2.93 14.55
N VAL A 150 10.30 -1.76 13.89
CA VAL A 150 9.14 -1.39 13.07
C VAL A 150 9.00 -2.37 11.92
N MET A 151 7.79 -2.84 11.69
CA MET A 151 7.41 -3.71 10.56
C MET A 151 6.20 -3.12 9.84
N ILE A 152 6.30 -2.99 8.51
CA ILE A 152 5.19 -2.52 7.67
C ILE A 152 4.59 -3.71 6.93
N SER A 153 3.29 -3.94 7.09
CA SER A 153 2.55 -4.96 6.34
C SER A 153 2.08 -4.42 5.00
N HIS A 154 2.41 -5.16 3.95
CA HIS A 154 1.92 -4.91 2.60
C HIS A 154 0.99 -6.02 2.06
N GLY A 155 0.97 -7.20 2.68
CA GLY A 155 0.22 -8.35 2.18
C GLY A 155 -0.66 -9.03 3.23
N GLY A 156 -0.53 -8.65 4.51
CA GLY A 156 -1.38 -9.14 5.58
C GLY A 156 -2.54 -8.18 5.80
N SER A 157 -3.72 -8.49 5.27
CA SER A 157 -4.90 -7.61 5.35
C SER A 157 -5.98 -8.09 6.33
N SER A 158 -5.93 -9.33 6.84
CA SER A 158 -6.92 -9.80 7.81
C SER A 158 -6.96 -8.90 9.04
N ASP A 159 -8.12 -8.31 9.32
CA ASP A 159 -8.34 -7.43 10.48
C ASP A 159 -7.96 -8.11 11.80
N LEU A 160 -8.00 -9.46 11.85
CA LEU A 160 -7.66 -10.25 13.02
C LEU A 160 -6.20 -10.08 13.46
N ILE A 161 -5.30 -9.74 12.54
CA ILE A 161 -3.89 -9.48 12.86
C ILE A 161 -3.76 -8.36 13.91
N TRP A 162 -4.63 -7.35 13.86
CA TRP A 162 -4.62 -6.17 14.73
C TRP A 162 -5.71 -6.18 15.81
N THR A 163 -6.75 -7.00 15.65
CA THR A 163 -7.90 -7.01 16.60
C THR A 163 -7.80 -8.11 17.64
N GLN A 164 -7.21 -9.25 17.32
CA GLN A 164 -7.04 -10.36 18.27
C GLN A 164 -5.82 -10.22 19.18
N THR A 165 -4.78 -9.50 18.73
CA THR A 165 -3.55 -9.33 19.48
C THR A 165 -3.06 -7.89 19.31
N SER A 166 -2.70 -7.24 20.43
CA SER A 166 -2.05 -5.93 20.36
C SER A 166 -0.71 -6.04 19.65
N ARG A 167 -0.51 -5.23 18.60
CA ARG A 167 0.71 -5.15 17.80
C ARG A 167 1.34 -3.78 17.97
N ARG A 168 2.44 -3.72 18.72
CA ARG A 168 3.09 -2.45 19.03
C ARG A 168 3.82 -1.87 17.81
N ASN A 169 4.53 -2.71 17.06
CA ASN A 169 5.47 -2.30 16.04
C ASN A 169 5.03 -2.66 14.61
N LEU A 170 3.85 -3.27 14.42
CA LEU A 170 3.29 -3.60 13.11
C LEU A 170 2.27 -2.55 12.69
N VAL A 171 2.36 -2.07 11.43
CA VAL A 171 1.36 -1.21 10.78
C VAL A 171 1.06 -1.67 9.37
N ALA A 172 -0.13 -1.37 8.86
CA ALA A 172 -0.57 -1.74 7.51
C ALA A 172 -0.58 -0.55 6.55
N VAL A 173 -0.29 -0.79 5.27
CA VAL A 173 -0.47 0.19 4.18
C VAL A 173 -1.69 -0.10 3.31
N LEU A 174 -2.20 -1.32 3.35
CA LEU A 174 -3.31 -1.80 2.54
C LEU A 174 -4.64 -1.78 3.31
N SER A 175 -5.76 -1.68 2.60
CA SER A 175 -7.10 -1.74 3.19
C SER A 175 -7.33 -3.08 3.89
N PRO A 176 -8.09 -3.09 4.99
CA PRO A 176 -8.41 -4.32 5.72
C PRO A 176 -9.28 -5.29 4.91
N ALA A 177 -9.15 -6.58 5.21
CA ALA A 177 -9.83 -7.66 4.51
C ALA A 177 -11.36 -7.53 4.54
N SER A 178 -11.91 -6.93 5.59
CA SER A 178 -13.35 -6.66 5.72
C SER A 178 -13.93 -5.79 4.59
N LEU A 179 -13.08 -5.07 3.85
CA LEU A 179 -13.51 -4.19 2.75
C LEU A 179 -13.39 -4.84 1.35
N TYR A 180 -12.71 -5.98 1.21
CA TYR A 180 -12.37 -6.52 -0.11
C TYR A 180 -13.58 -6.76 -1.01
N LEU A 181 -14.55 -7.54 -0.58
CA LEU A 181 -15.73 -7.85 -1.41
C LEU A 181 -16.90 -6.86 -1.23
N LYS A 182 -16.70 -5.81 -0.43
CA LYS A 182 -17.74 -4.82 -0.19
C LYS A 182 -18.22 -4.15 -1.48
N GLY A 183 -17.32 -3.74 -2.36
CA GLY A 183 -17.64 -3.12 -3.64
C GLY A 183 -18.49 -4.03 -4.55
N ALA A 184 -18.20 -5.34 -4.56
CA ALA A 184 -19.01 -6.32 -5.30
C ALA A 184 -20.43 -6.43 -4.74
N VAL A 185 -20.56 -6.51 -3.41
CA VAL A 185 -21.88 -6.57 -2.73
C VAL A 185 -22.66 -5.26 -2.93
N ASP A 186 -22.00 -4.10 -2.87
CA ASP A 186 -22.63 -2.80 -3.14
C ASP A 186 -23.18 -2.73 -4.58
N TRP A 187 -22.39 -3.22 -5.54
CA TRP A 187 -22.80 -3.26 -6.95
C TRP A 187 -24.03 -4.16 -7.15
N LEU A 188 -23.98 -5.37 -6.57
CA LEU A 188 -25.14 -6.30 -6.61
C LEU A 188 -26.38 -5.64 -5.97
N LYS A 189 -26.21 -4.97 -4.82
CA LYS A 189 -27.34 -4.31 -4.16
C LYS A 189 -27.99 -3.24 -5.01
N ALA A 190 -27.19 -2.48 -5.73
CA ALA A 190 -27.69 -1.41 -6.59
C ALA A 190 -28.38 -1.91 -7.87
N ASN A 191 -27.96 -3.07 -8.40
CA ASN A 191 -28.37 -3.54 -9.73
C ASN A 191 -29.21 -4.83 -9.70
N HIS A 192 -28.93 -5.76 -8.77
CA HIS A 192 -29.53 -7.10 -8.68
C HIS A 192 -29.87 -7.48 -7.23
N PRO A 193 -30.72 -6.69 -6.53
CA PRO A 193 -30.93 -6.81 -5.07
C PRO A 193 -31.65 -8.09 -4.63
N THR A 194 -32.15 -8.89 -5.56
CA THR A 194 -32.89 -10.13 -5.29
C THR A 194 -32.10 -11.39 -5.60
N ASP A 195 -30.89 -11.26 -6.16
CA ASP A 195 -30.07 -12.41 -6.50
C ASP A 195 -29.58 -13.13 -5.24
N LYS A 196 -29.40 -14.43 -5.36
CA LYS A 196 -28.99 -15.34 -4.28
C LYS A 196 -27.50 -15.58 -4.35
N ILE A 197 -26.81 -15.40 -3.25
CA ILE A 197 -25.36 -15.45 -3.18
C ILE A 197 -24.89 -16.82 -2.70
N ALA A 198 -23.94 -17.42 -3.44
CA ALA A 198 -23.07 -18.50 -2.95
C ALA A 198 -21.69 -17.93 -2.60
N ALA A 199 -21.09 -18.44 -1.53
CA ALA A 199 -19.71 -18.19 -1.20
C ALA A 199 -18.90 -19.46 -1.12
N LEU A 200 -17.69 -19.40 -1.70
CA LEU A 200 -16.71 -20.50 -1.67
C LEU A 200 -15.32 -19.90 -1.46
N TYR A 201 -14.59 -20.30 -0.41
CA TYR A 201 -13.34 -19.65 -0.02
C TYR A 201 -12.32 -20.58 0.63
N ALA A 202 -11.03 -20.24 0.47
CA ALA A 202 -9.93 -20.99 1.08
C ALA A 202 -9.92 -20.85 2.61
N GLN A 203 -9.46 -21.90 3.31
CA GLN A 203 -9.36 -21.96 4.78
C GLN A 203 -8.09 -21.29 5.32
N ASP A 204 -7.76 -20.11 4.81
CA ASP A 204 -6.76 -19.23 5.42
C ASP A 204 -7.41 -18.02 6.12
N SER A 205 -6.64 -17.31 6.93
CA SER A 205 -7.16 -16.20 7.74
C SER A 205 -7.61 -14.99 6.92
N PHE A 206 -7.05 -14.77 5.72
CA PHE A 206 -7.46 -13.70 4.82
C PHE A 206 -8.76 -14.05 4.11
N SER A 207 -8.77 -15.16 3.37
CA SER A 207 -9.90 -15.59 2.53
C SER A 207 -11.15 -15.81 3.36
N THR A 208 -11.00 -16.44 4.52
CA THR A 208 -12.08 -16.64 5.48
C THR A 208 -12.64 -15.31 5.99
N PHE A 209 -11.77 -14.41 6.47
CA PHE A 209 -12.23 -13.15 7.07
C PHE A 209 -12.87 -12.23 6.03
N ALA A 210 -12.27 -12.08 4.85
CA ALA A 210 -12.79 -11.25 3.77
C ALA A 210 -14.17 -11.74 3.31
N THR A 211 -14.33 -13.06 3.08
CA THR A 211 -15.58 -13.64 2.59
C THR A 211 -16.66 -13.58 3.67
N GLN A 212 -16.37 -13.96 4.91
CA GLN A 212 -17.36 -13.92 6.00
C GLN A 212 -17.81 -12.48 6.30
N SER A 213 -16.93 -11.50 6.25
CA SER A 213 -17.28 -10.08 6.38
C SER A 213 -18.24 -9.64 5.27
N ALA A 214 -17.97 -10.05 4.03
CA ALA A 214 -18.83 -9.74 2.90
C ALA A 214 -20.21 -10.41 3.02
N LEU A 215 -20.26 -11.66 3.48
CA LEU A 215 -21.54 -12.36 3.71
C LEU A 215 -22.36 -11.68 4.81
N GLY A 216 -21.74 -11.31 5.92
CA GLY A 216 -22.42 -10.56 6.98
C GLY A 216 -22.97 -9.23 6.47
N TYR A 217 -22.18 -8.52 5.66
CA TYR A 217 -22.61 -7.29 5.01
C TYR A 217 -23.77 -7.52 4.03
N ALA A 218 -23.67 -8.52 3.15
CA ALA A 218 -24.74 -8.87 2.20
C ALA A 218 -26.05 -9.22 2.92
N GLN A 219 -25.98 -10.01 3.98
CA GLN A 219 -27.16 -10.35 4.82
C GLN A 219 -27.76 -9.10 5.47
N SER A 220 -26.95 -8.16 5.94
CA SER A 220 -27.45 -6.89 6.51
C SER A 220 -28.19 -6.02 5.49
N LEU A 221 -27.88 -6.18 4.19
CA LEU A 221 -28.55 -5.54 3.08
C LEU A 221 -29.78 -6.33 2.56
N GLY A 222 -30.07 -7.50 3.15
CA GLY A 222 -31.22 -8.33 2.81
C GLY A 222 -30.99 -9.38 1.72
N PHE A 223 -29.75 -9.66 1.33
CA PHE A 223 -29.44 -10.76 0.41
C PHE A 223 -29.66 -12.13 1.05
N SER A 224 -30.12 -13.08 0.24
CA SER A 224 -30.17 -14.49 0.60
C SER A 224 -28.84 -15.15 0.30
N VAL A 225 -28.12 -15.59 1.33
CA VAL A 225 -26.93 -16.45 1.21
C VAL A 225 -27.41 -17.91 1.23
N VAL A 226 -27.41 -18.55 0.07
CA VAL A 226 -27.96 -19.92 -0.08
C VAL A 226 -26.91 -21.01 0.02
N TYR A 227 -25.64 -20.65 -0.11
CA TYR A 227 -24.52 -21.57 0.05
C TYR A 227 -23.30 -20.83 0.65
N ASN A 228 -22.65 -21.46 1.61
CA ASN A 228 -21.46 -20.91 2.26
C ASN A 228 -20.54 -22.06 2.67
N ALA A 229 -19.42 -22.22 1.98
CA ALA A 229 -18.47 -23.30 2.26
C ALA A 229 -17.02 -22.85 2.10
N SER A 230 -16.15 -23.39 2.95
CA SER A 230 -14.70 -23.26 2.82
C SER A 230 -14.08 -24.54 2.28
N TYR A 231 -12.85 -24.41 1.75
CA TYR A 231 -12.05 -25.54 1.27
C TYR A 231 -10.59 -25.41 1.77
N PRO A 232 -9.85 -26.53 1.91
CA PRO A 232 -8.44 -26.50 2.29
C PRO A 232 -7.59 -25.68 1.32
N THR A 233 -6.60 -24.94 1.81
CA THR A 233 -5.71 -24.07 0.99
C THR A 233 -4.91 -24.81 -0.08
N ASN A 234 -4.81 -26.13 -0.01
CA ASN A 234 -4.16 -26.98 -0.99
C ASN A 234 -5.14 -27.82 -1.83
N ALA A 235 -6.42 -27.44 -1.85
CA ALA A 235 -7.44 -28.16 -2.62
C ALA A 235 -7.06 -28.23 -4.11
N GLN A 236 -7.29 -29.39 -4.71
CA GLN A 236 -7.08 -29.63 -6.14
C GLN A 236 -8.40 -29.84 -6.88
N ASP A 237 -9.48 -30.05 -6.14
CA ASP A 237 -10.81 -30.27 -6.68
C ASP A 237 -11.88 -29.59 -5.80
N LEU A 238 -12.69 -28.76 -6.45
CA LEU A 238 -13.82 -28.00 -5.86
C LEU A 238 -15.15 -28.33 -6.55
N SER A 239 -15.17 -29.35 -7.41
CA SER A 239 -16.35 -29.72 -8.22
C SER A 239 -17.57 -30.04 -7.36
N THR A 240 -17.37 -30.69 -6.21
CA THR A 240 -18.43 -30.97 -5.24
C THR A 240 -19.06 -29.69 -4.68
N GLN A 241 -18.23 -28.75 -4.26
CA GLN A 241 -18.68 -27.47 -3.67
C GLN A 241 -19.36 -26.59 -4.71
N LEU A 242 -18.81 -26.51 -5.93
CA LEU A 242 -19.41 -25.74 -7.04
C LEU A 242 -20.77 -26.35 -7.46
N THR A 243 -20.87 -27.68 -7.51
CA THR A 243 -22.13 -28.38 -7.78
C THR A 243 -23.16 -28.14 -6.68
N ALA A 244 -22.73 -28.14 -5.41
CA ALA A 244 -23.61 -27.86 -4.28
C ALA A 244 -24.11 -26.42 -4.29
N ALA A 245 -23.27 -25.44 -4.60
CA ALA A 245 -23.66 -24.04 -4.76
C ALA A 245 -24.71 -23.85 -5.87
N LYS A 246 -24.51 -24.48 -7.04
CA LYS A 246 -25.47 -24.53 -8.14
C LYS A 246 -26.81 -25.12 -7.69
N ASN A 247 -26.77 -26.27 -7.03
CA ASN A 247 -27.97 -26.99 -6.59
C ASN A 247 -28.74 -26.25 -5.47
N ALA A 248 -28.06 -25.40 -4.71
CA ALA A 248 -28.68 -24.49 -3.76
C ALA A 248 -29.45 -23.34 -4.43
N GLY A 249 -29.35 -23.23 -5.75
CA GLY A 249 -30.05 -22.22 -6.54
C GLY A 249 -29.42 -20.83 -6.41
N ALA A 250 -28.12 -20.73 -6.24
CA ALA A 250 -27.39 -19.48 -6.24
C ALA A 250 -27.40 -18.83 -7.64
N ASP A 251 -27.49 -17.52 -7.67
CA ASP A 251 -27.35 -16.69 -8.87
C ASP A 251 -25.91 -16.21 -9.02
N ASP A 252 -25.23 -15.92 -7.92
CA ASP A 252 -23.91 -15.30 -7.88
C ASP A 252 -22.93 -16.12 -7.07
N LEU A 253 -21.63 -16.02 -7.42
CA LEU A 253 -20.52 -16.64 -6.70
C LEU A 253 -19.53 -15.60 -6.24
N ILE A 254 -19.25 -15.50 -4.92
CA ILE A 254 -18.23 -14.62 -4.36
C ILE A 254 -17.24 -15.42 -3.51
N GLY A 255 -16.02 -14.88 -3.32
CA GLY A 255 -15.00 -15.44 -2.43
C GLY A 255 -13.72 -15.83 -3.15
N GLY A 256 -13.34 -17.11 -3.10
CA GLY A 256 -12.05 -17.60 -3.60
C GLY A 256 -10.97 -17.54 -2.54
N GLY A 257 -9.75 -17.27 -2.95
CA GLY A 257 -8.57 -17.19 -2.11
C GLY A 257 -7.50 -16.38 -2.82
N HIS A 258 -6.33 -16.98 -2.95
CA HIS A 258 -5.19 -16.42 -3.66
C HIS A 258 -5.25 -16.74 -5.16
N TYR A 259 -4.20 -16.42 -5.90
CA TYR A 259 -4.17 -16.56 -7.34
C TYR A 259 -4.54 -17.96 -7.83
N THR A 260 -3.91 -18.98 -7.25
CA THR A 260 -4.15 -20.40 -7.64
C THR A 260 -5.57 -20.86 -7.36
N ASP A 261 -6.19 -20.38 -6.29
CA ASP A 261 -7.57 -20.71 -5.92
C ASP A 261 -8.57 -20.19 -6.97
N GLY A 262 -8.39 -18.95 -7.41
CA GLY A 262 -9.26 -18.36 -8.43
C GLY A 262 -9.15 -19.09 -9.78
N LEU A 263 -7.94 -19.51 -10.17
CA LEU A 263 -7.76 -20.35 -11.37
C LEU A 263 -8.47 -21.70 -11.24
N LEU A 264 -8.34 -22.36 -10.09
CA LEU A 264 -8.99 -23.64 -9.83
C LEU A 264 -10.51 -23.51 -9.90
N ILE A 265 -11.10 -22.51 -9.23
CA ILE A 265 -12.53 -22.24 -9.29
C ILE A 265 -12.98 -22.04 -10.73
N MET A 266 -12.34 -21.14 -11.49
CA MET A 266 -12.75 -20.83 -12.85
C MET A 266 -12.60 -21.99 -13.82
N ASN A 267 -11.54 -22.80 -13.69
CA ASN A 267 -11.35 -23.98 -14.52
C ASN A 267 -12.41 -25.07 -14.26
N GLN A 268 -12.78 -25.28 -13.01
CA GLN A 268 -13.79 -26.30 -12.65
C GLN A 268 -15.22 -25.82 -12.85
N LEU A 269 -15.46 -24.51 -12.75
CA LEU A 269 -16.77 -23.93 -13.01
C LEU A 269 -17.25 -24.23 -14.45
N LYS A 270 -16.33 -24.30 -15.42
CA LYS A 270 -16.63 -24.65 -16.83
C LYS A 270 -17.35 -25.99 -17.00
N THR A 271 -17.13 -26.93 -16.10
CA THR A 271 -17.71 -28.31 -16.19
C THR A 271 -18.80 -28.54 -15.15
N THR A 272 -18.75 -27.86 -14.02
CA THR A 272 -19.66 -28.09 -12.88
C THR A 272 -20.85 -27.16 -12.85
N TRP A 273 -20.63 -25.89 -13.20
CA TRP A 273 -21.67 -24.83 -13.12
C TRP A 273 -21.67 -23.96 -14.36
N ASN A 274 -21.90 -24.55 -15.53
CA ASN A 274 -21.82 -23.88 -16.82
C ASN A 274 -23.17 -23.66 -17.53
N THR A 275 -24.26 -24.27 -17.01
CA THR A 275 -25.57 -24.21 -17.69
C THR A 275 -26.72 -24.12 -16.66
N PRO A 276 -27.26 -22.90 -16.42
CA PRO A 276 -26.60 -21.62 -16.70
C PRO A 276 -25.41 -21.41 -15.73
N PRO A 277 -24.41 -20.63 -16.11
CA PRO A 277 -23.32 -20.24 -15.19
C PRO A 277 -23.85 -19.26 -14.11
N PRO A 278 -23.07 -18.98 -13.06
CA PRO A 278 -23.36 -17.87 -12.16
C PRO A 278 -23.51 -16.57 -12.95
N LYS A 279 -24.44 -15.73 -12.58
CA LYS A 279 -24.66 -14.45 -13.26
C LYS A 279 -23.57 -13.42 -12.92
N PHE A 280 -23.07 -13.45 -11.68
CA PHE A 280 -21.99 -12.60 -11.22
C PHE A 280 -20.93 -13.43 -10.49
N ILE A 281 -19.68 -13.14 -10.78
CA ILE A 281 -18.53 -13.80 -10.13
C ILE A 281 -17.59 -12.72 -9.61
N SER A 282 -17.28 -12.76 -8.31
CA SER A 282 -16.27 -11.88 -7.71
C SER A 282 -15.28 -12.67 -6.88
N LEU A 283 -14.03 -12.76 -7.36
CA LEU A 283 -12.97 -13.53 -6.73
C LEU A 283 -11.92 -12.61 -6.11
N LEU A 284 -11.41 -12.98 -4.93
CA LEU A 284 -10.59 -12.12 -4.07
C LEU A 284 -9.31 -11.60 -4.76
N VAL A 285 -8.33 -12.46 -5.05
CA VAL A 285 -6.98 -12.03 -5.49
C VAL A 285 -6.75 -12.27 -6.97
N ALA A 286 -7.15 -13.41 -7.48
CA ALA A 286 -6.74 -13.92 -8.78
C ALA A 286 -7.03 -12.97 -9.95
N VAL A 287 -8.15 -12.25 -9.90
CA VAL A 287 -8.62 -11.36 -10.97
C VAL A 287 -7.67 -10.19 -11.22
N THR A 288 -6.90 -9.78 -10.22
CA THR A 288 -5.99 -8.63 -10.32
C THR A 288 -4.68 -8.97 -11.02
N GLU A 289 -4.33 -10.26 -11.10
CA GLU A 289 -3.12 -10.73 -11.74
C GLU A 289 -3.27 -10.78 -13.27
N PRO A 290 -2.33 -10.19 -14.05
CA PRO A 290 -2.36 -10.26 -15.52
C PRO A 290 -2.40 -11.69 -16.06
N ALA A 291 -1.75 -12.63 -15.34
CA ALA A 291 -1.73 -14.05 -15.71
C ALA A 291 -3.12 -14.72 -15.66
N PHE A 292 -4.09 -14.17 -14.92
CA PHE A 292 -5.46 -14.66 -14.86
C PHE A 292 -6.13 -14.66 -16.24
N GLN A 293 -6.06 -13.54 -16.94
CA GLN A 293 -6.56 -13.44 -18.31
C GLN A 293 -5.76 -14.32 -19.28
N THR A 294 -4.44 -14.33 -19.16
CA THR A 294 -3.58 -15.10 -20.06
C THR A 294 -3.87 -16.61 -19.98
N GLN A 295 -4.16 -17.12 -18.79
CA GLN A 295 -4.44 -18.57 -18.59
C GLN A 295 -5.87 -18.96 -18.89
N LEU A 296 -6.84 -18.08 -18.63
CA LEU A 296 -8.26 -18.40 -18.78
C LEU A 296 -8.86 -17.96 -20.13
N GLY A 297 -8.19 -17.03 -20.83
CA GLY A 297 -8.70 -16.49 -22.08
C GLY A 297 -10.10 -15.87 -21.91
N GLY A 298 -11.01 -16.19 -22.80
CA GLY A 298 -12.40 -15.67 -22.77
C GLY A 298 -13.16 -15.99 -21.48
N THR A 299 -12.82 -17.09 -20.81
CA THR A 299 -13.46 -17.46 -19.52
C THR A 299 -13.23 -16.42 -18.40
N ALA A 300 -12.19 -15.60 -18.50
CA ALA A 300 -11.97 -14.50 -17.56
C ALA A 300 -12.94 -13.32 -17.78
N ASN A 301 -13.56 -13.20 -18.97
CA ASN A 301 -14.44 -12.07 -19.26
C ASN A 301 -15.62 -12.00 -18.30
N ASN A 302 -15.92 -10.80 -17.87
CA ASN A 302 -16.96 -10.46 -16.90
C ASN A 302 -16.74 -11.00 -15.49
N VAL A 303 -15.58 -11.60 -15.20
CA VAL A 303 -15.19 -11.92 -13.81
C VAL A 303 -14.69 -10.65 -13.14
N THR A 304 -15.21 -10.36 -11.93
CA THR A 304 -14.84 -9.20 -11.12
C THR A 304 -13.92 -9.61 -9.96
N GLY A 305 -13.21 -8.65 -9.42
CA GLY A 305 -12.45 -8.81 -8.18
C GLY A 305 -12.09 -7.48 -7.54
N PRO A 306 -11.85 -7.47 -6.22
CA PRO A 306 -11.36 -6.29 -5.52
C PRO A 306 -9.89 -6.06 -5.86
N SER A 307 -9.49 -4.79 -6.00
CA SER A 307 -8.10 -4.42 -6.15
C SER A 307 -7.73 -3.28 -5.21
N GLN A 308 -6.53 -3.35 -4.64
CA GLN A 308 -5.98 -2.28 -3.82
C GLN A 308 -5.47 -1.11 -4.69
N TRP A 309 -5.08 -1.39 -5.92
CA TRP A 309 -4.52 -0.38 -6.82
C TRP A 309 -4.54 -0.85 -8.27
N GLU A 310 -4.77 0.07 -9.18
CA GLU A 310 -4.65 -0.14 -10.63
C GLU A 310 -3.95 1.04 -11.28
N THR A 311 -3.27 0.80 -12.39
CA THR A 311 -2.49 1.82 -13.12
C THR A 311 -3.33 3.00 -13.62
N VAL A 312 -4.63 2.79 -13.79
CA VAL A 312 -5.58 3.83 -14.22
C VAL A 312 -6.07 4.71 -13.08
N VAL A 313 -5.85 4.31 -11.83
CA VAL A 313 -6.19 5.12 -10.65
C VAL A 313 -5.07 6.13 -10.42
N THR A 314 -5.27 7.36 -10.85
CA THR A 314 -4.24 8.39 -10.88
C THR A 314 -4.23 9.22 -9.62
N TYR A 315 -3.56 8.74 -8.56
CA TYR A 315 -3.15 9.62 -7.45
C TYR A 315 -2.10 10.60 -7.95
N SER A 316 -2.13 11.83 -7.42
CA SER A 316 -1.21 12.87 -7.90
C SER A 316 -0.96 13.93 -6.83
N PRO A 317 0.14 14.71 -6.93
CA PRO A 317 0.37 15.87 -6.08
C PRO A 317 -0.80 16.86 -6.06
N THR A 318 -1.50 17.03 -7.20
CA THR A 318 -2.66 17.91 -7.30
C THR A 318 -3.85 17.39 -6.49
N LEU A 319 -4.12 16.07 -6.55
CA LEU A 319 -5.17 15.45 -5.73
C LEU A 319 -4.82 15.51 -4.24
N ALA A 320 -3.57 15.27 -3.88
CA ALA A 320 -3.10 15.40 -2.51
C ALA A 320 -3.33 16.82 -1.99
N GLN A 321 -2.93 17.84 -2.77
CA GLN A 321 -3.13 19.24 -2.42
C GLN A 321 -4.62 19.58 -2.25
N ALA A 322 -5.48 19.09 -3.15
CA ALA A 322 -6.93 19.30 -3.06
C ALA A 322 -7.54 18.65 -1.81
N ALA A 323 -6.97 17.54 -1.35
CA ALA A 323 -7.33 16.86 -0.11
C ALA A 323 -6.67 17.48 1.15
N GLY A 324 -5.79 18.47 0.99
CA GLY A 324 -5.02 19.05 2.11
C GLY A 324 -3.91 18.15 2.63
N LEU A 325 -3.44 17.19 1.81
CA LEU A 325 -2.45 16.21 2.19
C LEU A 325 -1.09 16.47 1.54
N PRO A 326 0.02 16.18 2.23
CA PRO A 326 1.33 16.17 1.59
C PRO A 326 1.47 14.96 0.65
N TRP A 327 2.17 15.18 -0.46
CA TRP A 327 2.55 14.15 -1.42
C TRP A 327 3.99 13.69 -1.20
N TYR A 328 4.22 12.37 -1.33
CA TYR A 328 5.56 11.79 -1.26
C TYR A 328 5.75 10.68 -2.31
N GLY A 329 6.98 10.57 -2.83
CA GLY A 329 7.40 9.50 -3.71
C GLY A 329 7.09 9.74 -5.19
N PRO A 330 7.26 8.69 -6.04
CA PRO A 330 6.98 8.76 -7.46
C PRO A 330 5.49 8.97 -7.72
N SER A 331 5.15 9.45 -8.92
CA SER A 331 3.78 9.34 -9.44
C SER A 331 3.45 7.87 -9.81
N PRO A 332 2.16 7.49 -9.97
CA PRO A 332 1.80 6.15 -10.45
C PRO A 332 2.44 5.80 -11.80
N SER A 333 2.56 6.77 -12.71
CA SER A 333 3.20 6.55 -14.01
C SER A 333 4.71 6.36 -13.90
N GLU A 334 5.40 7.12 -13.04
CA GLU A 334 6.84 6.93 -12.77
C GLU A 334 7.11 5.57 -12.13
N PHE A 335 6.30 5.17 -11.15
CA PHE A 335 6.40 3.83 -10.56
C PHE A 335 6.21 2.74 -11.61
N THR A 336 5.16 2.83 -12.44
CA THR A 336 4.86 1.85 -13.50
C THR A 336 5.97 1.77 -14.53
N GLN A 337 6.51 2.91 -14.97
CA GLN A 337 7.59 2.97 -15.94
C GLN A 337 8.89 2.39 -15.37
N LEU A 338 9.25 2.74 -14.14
CA LEU A 338 10.44 2.22 -13.49
C LEU A 338 10.31 0.71 -13.23
N TYR A 339 9.14 0.25 -12.76
CA TYR A 339 8.85 -1.16 -12.60
C TYR A 339 9.01 -1.93 -13.91
N GLY A 340 8.43 -1.45 -15.00
CA GLY A 340 8.59 -2.04 -16.32
C GLY A 340 10.05 -2.09 -16.77
N THR A 341 10.79 -1.01 -16.59
CA THR A 341 12.23 -0.94 -16.92
C THR A 341 13.05 -1.99 -16.17
N LEU A 342 12.79 -2.18 -14.90
CA LEU A 342 13.52 -3.14 -14.06
C LEU A 342 13.07 -4.59 -14.24
N ASN A 343 11.87 -4.81 -14.80
CA ASN A 343 11.23 -6.13 -14.88
C ASN A 343 10.86 -6.55 -16.30
N GLY A 344 11.66 -6.18 -17.31
CA GLY A 344 11.54 -6.68 -18.68
C GLY A 344 10.24 -6.26 -19.39
N GLY A 345 9.70 -5.07 -19.10
CA GLY A 345 8.47 -4.54 -19.68
C GLY A 345 7.18 -5.01 -18.97
N ALA A 346 7.28 -5.68 -17.82
CA ALA A 346 6.11 -6.14 -17.08
C ALA A 346 5.26 -4.97 -16.54
N THR A 347 3.94 -5.14 -16.51
CA THR A 347 3.01 -4.23 -15.85
C THR A 347 2.88 -4.64 -14.37
N PRO A 348 2.95 -3.69 -13.41
CA PRO A 348 2.79 -4.02 -12.01
C PRO A 348 1.34 -4.42 -11.69
N ALA A 349 1.17 -5.52 -10.96
CA ALA A 349 -0.07 -5.82 -10.25
C ALA A 349 -0.13 -5.00 -8.94
N TYR A 350 -1.29 -4.97 -8.28
CA TYR A 350 -1.40 -4.21 -7.03
C TYR A 350 -0.44 -4.70 -5.94
N HIS A 351 -0.10 -5.99 -5.94
CA HIS A 351 0.88 -6.56 -4.99
C HIS A 351 2.26 -5.89 -5.09
N ALA A 352 2.66 -5.51 -6.31
CA ALA A 352 3.89 -4.74 -6.49
C ALA A 352 3.74 -3.32 -5.95
N ALA A 353 2.60 -2.69 -6.21
CA ALA A 353 2.34 -1.32 -5.77
C ALA A 353 2.23 -1.21 -4.23
N GLU A 354 1.48 -2.10 -3.58
CA GLU A 354 1.33 -2.10 -2.12
C GLU A 354 2.64 -2.39 -1.39
N ALA A 355 3.44 -3.32 -1.91
CA ALA A 355 4.72 -3.67 -1.33
C ALA A 355 5.76 -2.55 -1.50
N GLY A 356 5.78 -1.91 -2.67
CA GLY A 356 6.56 -0.70 -2.89
C GLY A 356 6.12 0.45 -1.98
N ALA A 357 4.82 0.65 -1.81
CA ALA A 357 4.27 1.66 -0.92
C ALA A 357 4.62 1.42 0.55
N ALA A 358 4.70 0.17 0.99
CA ALA A 358 5.14 -0.17 2.35
C ALA A 358 6.57 0.31 2.62
N LEU A 359 7.50 0.10 1.67
CA LEU A 359 8.85 0.63 1.77
C LEU A 359 8.86 2.16 1.73
N LEU A 360 8.05 2.79 0.87
CA LEU A 360 7.97 4.25 0.77
C LEU A 360 7.43 4.87 2.07
N VAL A 361 6.36 4.35 2.63
CA VAL A 361 5.77 4.82 3.90
C VAL A 361 6.77 4.68 5.04
N LEU A 362 7.51 3.58 5.10
CA LEU A 362 8.61 3.39 6.05
C LEU A 362 9.69 4.47 5.87
N ALA A 363 10.14 4.71 4.65
CA ALA A 363 11.14 5.71 4.31
C ALA A 363 10.72 7.12 4.73
N ILE A 364 9.48 7.52 4.42
CA ILE A 364 8.90 8.80 4.84
C ILE A 364 8.92 8.93 6.37
N ALA A 365 8.51 7.89 7.07
CA ALA A 365 8.46 7.91 8.52
C ALA A 365 9.86 8.05 9.15
N ILE A 366 10.88 7.39 8.60
CA ILE A 366 12.28 7.49 9.06
C ILE A 366 12.80 8.91 8.85
N GLU A 367 12.61 9.51 7.67
CA GLU A 367 13.03 10.87 7.39
C GLU A 367 12.32 11.89 8.29
N GLN A 368 10.98 11.77 8.42
CA GLN A 368 10.20 12.69 9.26
C GLN A 368 10.50 12.53 10.76
N ALA A 369 10.83 11.33 11.22
CA ALA A 369 11.32 11.08 12.58
C ALA A 369 12.75 11.60 12.75
N ASN A 370 13.49 11.80 11.65
CA ASN A 370 14.91 12.12 11.63
C ASN A 370 15.75 11.22 12.56
N SER A 371 15.40 9.91 12.59
CA SER A 371 15.91 8.96 13.57
C SER A 371 15.79 7.51 13.10
N PHE A 372 16.67 6.63 13.62
CA PHE A 372 16.57 5.18 13.49
C PHE A 372 15.86 4.51 14.68
N ASN A 373 15.43 5.31 15.66
CA ASN A 373 14.79 4.79 16.86
C ASN A 373 13.38 4.26 16.55
N THR A 374 13.10 3.01 16.89
CA THR A 374 11.82 2.32 16.65
C THR A 374 10.63 3.12 17.19
N THR A 375 10.72 3.61 18.42
CA THR A 375 9.62 4.36 19.06
C THR A 375 9.33 5.67 18.30
N ALA A 376 10.36 6.40 17.88
CA ALA A 376 10.21 7.64 17.12
C ALA A 376 9.59 7.40 15.74
N VAL A 377 10.08 6.38 15.01
CA VAL A 377 9.55 6.01 13.69
C VAL A 377 8.11 5.49 13.81
N ARG A 378 7.81 4.64 14.80
CA ARG A 378 6.45 4.12 15.04
C ARG A 378 5.47 5.25 15.40
N ALA A 379 5.90 6.21 16.24
CA ALA A 379 5.08 7.37 16.57
C ALA A 379 4.80 8.23 15.32
N LYS A 380 5.79 8.39 14.44
CA LYS A 380 5.62 9.11 13.18
C LYS A 380 4.62 8.39 12.27
N LEU A 381 4.75 7.09 12.06
CA LEU A 381 3.79 6.27 11.31
C LEU A 381 2.36 6.44 11.82
N GLY A 382 2.17 6.51 13.14
CA GLY A 382 0.85 6.69 13.75
C GLY A 382 0.26 8.09 13.60
N SER A 383 1.09 9.12 13.34
CA SER A 383 0.66 10.51 13.18
C SER A 383 0.63 10.96 11.70
N MET A 384 1.12 10.14 10.78
CA MET A 384 1.14 10.46 9.36
C MET A 384 -0.26 10.37 8.75
N HIS A 385 -0.61 11.40 7.96
CA HIS A 385 -1.72 11.40 7.03
C HIS A 385 -1.19 11.98 5.73
N VAL A 386 -0.90 11.13 4.76
CA VAL A 386 -0.16 11.48 3.54
C VAL A 386 -0.74 10.78 2.33
N MET A 387 -0.42 11.28 1.13
CA MET A 387 -0.74 10.62 -0.13
C MET A 387 0.53 10.28 -0.89
N ASN A 388 0.53 9.15 -1.58
CA ASN A 388 1.60 8.69 -2.45
C ASN A 388 1.01 7.97 -3.69
N PHE A 389 1.85 7.35 -4.52
CA PHE A 389 1.41 6.69 -5.75
C PHE A 389 0.41 5.55 -5.55
N PHE A 390 0.42 4.91 -4.37
CA PHE A 390 -0.51 3.84 -4.01
C PHE A 390 -1.85 4.37 -3.50
N GLY A 391 -1.85 5.57 -2.92
CA GLY A 391 -3.03 6.24 -2.39
C GLY A 391 -2.79 6.92 -1.07
N GLU A 392 -3.87 7.08 -0.32
CA GLU A 392 -3.88 7.73 0.96
C GLU A 392 -3.44 6.78 2.08
N TYR A 393 -2.54 7.24 2.94
CA TYR A 393 -2.06 6.50 4.10
C TYR A 393 -2.45 7.23 5.39
N GLN A 394 -3.23 6.55 6.20
CA GLN A 394 -3.51 6.90 7.60
C GLN A 394 -3.86 5.63 8.35
N ILE A 395 -3.36 5.46 9.56
CA ILE A 395 -3.66 4.29 10.39
C ILE A 395 -4.40 4.68 11.68
N ASP A 396 -5.15 3.74 12.22
CA ASP A 396 -5.72 3.87 13.56
C ASP A 396 -4.67 3.60 14.67
N SER A 397 -5.09 3.71 15.91
CA SER A 397 -4.21 3.49 17.09
C SER A 397 -3.64 2.06 17.16
N ARG A 398 -4.29 1.10 16.51
CA ARG A 398 -3.83 -0.30 16.43
C ARG A 398 -2.78 -0.51 15.34
N GLY A 399 -2.69 0.39 14.36
CA GLY A 399 -1.82 0.28 13.19
C GLY A 399 -2.54 -0.21 11.93
N LEU A 400 -3.86 -0.33 11.94
CA LEU A 400 -4.65 -0.73 10.80
C LEU A 400 -4.90 0.48 9.87
N GLN A 401 -4.75 0.31 8.57
CA GLN A 401 -5.04 1.31 7.54
C GLN A 401 -6.53 1.66 7.51
N ILE A 402 -6.86 2.97 7.50
CA ILE A 402 -8.22 3.49 7.56
C ILE A 402 -8.58 4.47 6.44
N ALA A 403 -7.63 4.90 5.63
CA ALA A 403 -7.83 5.93 4.60
C ALA A 403 -7.72 5.40 3.16
N HIS A 404 -7.05 4.27 2.94
CA HIS A 404 -6.87 3.71 1.61
C HIS A 404 -8.17 3.19 1.02
N SER A 405 -8.43 3.52 -0.26
CA SER A 405 -9.63 3.12 -0.97
C SER A 405 -9.35 2.00 -1.96
N MET A 406 -10.24 1.00 -2.00
CA MET A 406 -10.17 -0.09 -2.96
C MET A 406 -11.04 0.19 -4.19
N VAL A 407 -10.73 -0.49 -5.29
CA VAL A 407 -11.52 -0.49 -6.52
C VAL A 407 -12.06 -1.89 -6.81
N LEU A 408 -13.17 -1.96 -7.56
CA LEU A 408 -13.66 -3.19 -8.17
C LEU A 408 -13.19 -3.21 -9.61
N VAL A 409 -12.52 -4.29 -10.02
CA VAL A 409 -12.09 -4.50 -11.40
C VAL A 409 -12.90 -5.59 -12.07
N GLN A 410 -12.92 -5.58 -13.40
CA GLN A 410 -13.53 -6.61 -14.23
C GLN A 410 -12.70 -6.82 -15.50
N TRP A 411 -12.50 -8.07 -15.91
CA TRP A 411 -11.96 -8.36 -17.23
C TRP A 411 -13.03 -8.19 -18.30
N GLN A 412 -12.76 -7.41 -19.35
CA GLN A 412 -13.67 -7.10 -20.44
C GLN A 412 -12.91 -7.17 -21.77
N ALA A 413 -13.28 -8.13 -22.62
CA ALA A 413 -12.62 -8.36 -23.90
C ALA A 413 -11.09 -8.40 -23.83
N GLY A 414 -10.55 -9.08 -22.81
CA GLY A 414 -9.11 -9.23 -22.57
C GLY A 414 -8.42 -8.04 -21.89
N LEU A 415 -9.16 -6.99 -21.53
CA LEU A 415 -8.65 -5.82 -20.81
C LEU A 415 -9.23 -5.77 -19.39
N LYS A 416 -8.40 -5.51 -18.41
CA LYS A 416 -8.84 -5.26 -17.04
C LYS A 416 -9.32 -3.82 -16.90
N LYS A 417 -10.57 -3.64 -16.47
CA LYS A 417 -11.23 -2.33 -16.30
C LYS A 417 -11.55 -2.10 -14.84
N VAL A 418 -11.37 -0.88 -14.36
CA VAL A 418 -11.92 -0.41 -13.09
C VAL A 418 -13.39 -0.09 -13.32
N VAL A 419 -14.28 -0.73 -12.58
CA VAL A 419 -15.74 -0.54 -12.73
C VAL A 419 -16.38 0.15 -11.51
N LEU A 420 -15.68 0.22 -10.37
CA LEU A 420 -16.07 0.98 -9.19
C LEU A 420 -14.83 1.52 -8.44
N PRO A 421 -14.97 2.64 -7.72
CA PRO A 421 -16.11 3.57 -7.70
C PRO A 421 -16.21 4.37 -9.02
N PRO A 422 -17.39 4.95 -9.34
CA PRO A 422 -17.59 5.69 -10.59
C PRO A 422 -16.60 6.85 -10.82
N SER A 423 -16.06 7.42 -9.74
CA SER A 423 -15.11 8.55 -9.81
C SER A 423 -13.76 8.22 -10.46
N VAL A 424 -13.39 6.94 -10.52
CA VAL A 424 -12.12 6.46 -11.09
C VAL A 424 -12.32 5.34 -12.11
N ALA A 425 -13.59 4.98 -12.41
CA ALA A 425 -13.93 3.92 -13.35
C ALA A 425 -13.54 4.28 -14.78
N ASP A 426 -12.92 3.34 -15.50
CA ASP A 426 -12.64 3.41 -16.94
C ASP A 426 -13.48 2.41 -17.75
N GLY A 427 -14.46 1.75 -17.11
CA GLY A 427 -15.47 0.89 -17.70
C GLY A 427 -16.73 0.80 -16.84
N SER A 428 -17.80 0.24 -17.39
CA SER A 428 -19.00 -0.13 -16.62
C SER A 428 -19.02 -1.64 -16.40
N CYS A 429 -19.51 -2.08 -15.25
CA CYS A 429 -19.61 -3.50 -14.95
C CYS A 429 -20.55 -4.21 -15.91
N GLN A 430 -20.05 -5.22 -16.61
CA GLN A 430 -20.82 -6.05 -17.53
C GLN A 430 -21.45 -7.22 -16.78
N TYR A 431 -22.72 -7.49 -17.10
CA TYR A 431 -23.54 -8.53 -16.49
C TYR A 431 -24.52 -9.07 -17.55
N PRO A 432 -24.84 -10.36 -17.57
CA PRO A 432 -24.30 -11.40 -16.72
C PRO A 432 -22.92 -11.89 -17.16
N TYR A 433 -22.28 -12.73 -16.31
CA TYR A 433 -21.14 -13.53 -16.72
C TYR A 433 -21.58 -14.52 -17.79
N SER A 434 -20.87 -14.54 -18.92
CA SER A 434 -21.26 -15.35 -20.06
C SER A 434 -20.59 -16.74 -20.13
N GLY A 435 -19.48 -16.92 -19.42
CA GLY A 435 -18.68 -18.14 -19.47
C GLY A 435 -17.85 -18.33 -20.75
N THR A 436 -17.79 -17.30 -21.63
CA THR A 436 -17.12 -17.36 -22.94
C THR A 436 -16.19 -16.18 -23.16
#